data_15a3b2c00f192435a7cd377289a0e345
#
_entry.id   15a3b2c00f192435a7cd377289a0e345
#
_cell.length_a   1.000
_cell.length_b   1.000
_cell.length_c   1.000
_cell.angle_alpha   90.00
_cell.angle_beta   90.00
_cell.angle_gamma   90.00
#
_symmetry.space_group_name_H-M   'P 1'
#
loop_
_entity.id
_entity.type
_entity.pdbx_description
1 polymer ?
#
loop_
_entity_poly.entity_id
_entity_poly.type
_entity_poly.pdbx_seq_one_letter_code
_entity_poly.pdbx_strand_id
1 'polypeptide(L)'
;TITGDGTRAQATATMTGVIEAITVTNGGSGYTGAPTVGLTGGNGTGAAAAAVVEVLANPVVAALPEVLNALLAFSVVDVDDSSRDAAIDARETIGSERIMPIGVAARVFDVDGATPITRPMAPRILGLITRVDFQSGGKPFEPFANRQIYGIIGTSRNIEFDLRDGSVEGQQLLAAEVSIVVQGETDVDGAIADGGYVFIGTDNCATDGDLWQQAHQVRGADLIDVEHMRLTRLFLGRKISASNAEAWINSLKFNLRDHKAATDILGYKTEFKPDENSAEEVRAGRLTVDLGIEEAPVFRVAKRKVRRYRQAVNDLVADIAARINASSIL
;
A
#
# COMPACT_ATOMS: atom_id res chain seq x y z
N THR A 1 -31.51 -15.16 -22.10
CA THR A 1 -31.10 -13.77 -22.36
C THR A 1 -30.25 -13.31 -21.21
N ILE A 2 -29.13 -12.66 -21.50
CA ILE A 2 -28.26 -12.00 -20.52
C ILE A 2 -28.46 -10.50 -20.74
N THR A 3 -28.86 -9.78 -19.70
CA THR A 3 -29.13 -8.34 -19.77
C THR A 3 -28.34 -7.60 -18.70
N GLY A 4 -27.58 -6.63 -19.11
CA GLY A 4 -26.73 -5.78 -18.26
C GLY A 4 -26.16 -4.62 -19.10
N ASP A 5 -25.30 -3.82 -18.54
CA ASP A 5 -24.63 -2.69 -19.17
C ASP A 5 -23.45 -3.09 -20.08
N GLY A 6 -22.98 -4.34 -19.96
CA GLY A 6 -21.92 -4.90 -20.80
C GLY A 6 -22.39 -5.39 -22.18
N THR A 7 -21.45 -5.85 -22.99
CA THR A 7 -21.69 -6.27 -24.38
C THR A 7 -21.19 -7.68 -24.67
N ARG A 8 -21.84 -8.35 -25.66
CA ARG A 8 -21.41 -9.60 -26.30
C ARG A 8 -21.40 -10.87 -25.42
N ALA A 9 -22.04 -10.90 -24.23
CA ALA A 9 -22.15 -12.12 -23.46
C ALA A 9 -23.02 -13.17 -24.19
N GLN A 10 -22.56 -14.42 -24.21
CA GLN A 10 -23.26 -15.56 -24.79
C GLN A 10 -23.10 -16.79 -23.90
N ALA A 11 -24.15 -17.57 -23.77
CA ALA A 11 -24.12 -18.81 -23.01
C ALA A 11 -25.01 -19.86 -23.68
N THR A 12 -24.62 -21.13 -23.49
CA THR A 12 -25.39 -22.29 -23.97
C THR A 12 -25.83 -23.12 -22.75
N ALA A 13 -27.11 -23.45 -22.69
CA ALA A 13 -27.66 -24.36 -21.68
C ALA A 13 -27.77 -25.78 -22.22
N THR A 14 -27.31 -26.75 -21.42
CA THR A 14 -27.47 -28.18 -21.68
C THR A 14 -28.61 -28.72 -20.85
N MET A 15 -29.55 -29.48 -21.46
CA MET A 15 -30.77 -29.98 -20.82
C MET A 15 -30.98 -31.45 -21.10
N THR A 16 -31.38 -32.21 -20.06
CA THR A 16 -31.89 -33.58 -20.11
C THR A 16 -33.17 -33.70 -19.28
N GLY A 17 -34.16 -32.81 -19.57
CA GLY A 17 -35.38 -32.64 -18.77
C GLY A 17 -35.29 -31.58 -17.67
N VAL A 18 -34.10 -31.34 -17.16
CA VAL A 18 -33.73 -30.20 -16.29
C VAL A 18 -32.53 -29.49 -16.87
N ILE A 19 -32.31 -28.23 -16.49
CA ILE A 19 -31.07 -27.53 -16.86
C ILE A 19 -29.97 -28.07 -15.94
N GLU A 20 -29.02 -28.80 -16.50
CA GLU A 20 -27.88 -29.36 -15.76
C GLU A 20 -26.70 -28.43 -15.68
N ALA A 21 -26.43 -27.67 -16.75
CA ALA A 21 -25.34 -26.73 -16.81
C ALA A 21 -25.64 -25.58 -17.75
N ILE A 22 -25.08 -24.41 -17.45
CA ILE A 22 -25.03 -23.25 -18.32
C ILE A 22 -23.56 -22.92 -18.56
N THR A 23 -23.09 -23.13 -19.80
CA THR A 23 -21.71 -22.79 -20.17
C THR A 23 -21.68 -21.42 -20.82
N VAL A 24 -20.91 -20.51 -20.25
CA VAL A 24 -20.65 -19.20 -20.84
C VAL A 24 -19.70 -19.40 -22.03
N THR A 25 -20.15 -19.14 -23.24
CA THR A 25 -19.35 -19.26 -24.47
C THR A 25 -18.61 -17.98 -24.82
N ASN A 26 -19.11 -16.87 -24.34
CA ASN A 26 -18.47 -15.56 -24.41
C ASN A 26 -18.95 -14.75 -23.19
N GLY A 27 -18.01 -14.37 -22.30
CA GLY A 27 -18.33 -13.61 -21.10
C GLY A 27 -18.75 -12.16 -21.37
N GLY A 28 -18.45 -11.64 -22.57
CA GLY A 28 -18.64 -10.21 -22.85
C GLY A 28 -17.64 -9.33 -22.11
N SER A 29 -17.91 -8.03 -22.09
CA SER A 29 -17.08 -7.03 -21.40
C SER A 29 -17.88 -5.77 -21.07
N GLY A 30 -17.35 -4.95 -20.16
CA GLY A 30 -17.93 -3.65 -19.79
C GLY A 30 -19.09 -3.73 -18.81
N TYR A 31 -19.22 -4.82 -18.06
CA TYR A 31 -20.21 -4.92 -16.98
C TYR A 31 -19.70 -4.16 -15.74
N THR A 32 -20.53 -3.31 -15.17
CA THR A 32 -20.27 -2.64 -13.88
C THR A 32 -20.89 -3.40 -12.70
N GLY A 33 -21.70 -4.43 -12.98
CA GLY A 33 -22.29 -5.31 -11.98
C GLY A 33 -22.79 -6.61 -12.61
N ALA A 34 -23.18 -7.57 -11.77
CA ALA A 34 -23.66 -8.88 -12.24
C ALA A 34 -24.88 -8.73 -13.16
N PRO A 35 -24.81 -9.15 -14.43
CA PRO A 35 -25.94 -9.05 -15.36
C PRO A 35 -27.07 -9.99 -14.96
N THR A 36 -28.30 -9.60 -15.24
CA THR A 36 -29.46 -10.45 -15.04
C THR A 36 -29.50 -11.55 -16.10
N VAL A 37 -29.61 -12.82 -15.66
CA VAL A 37 -29.73 -13.95 -16.55
C VAL A 37 -31.19 -14.37 -16.66
N GLY A 38 -31.80 -14.12 -17.80
CA GLY A 38 -33.16 -14.58 -18.11
C GLY A 38 -33.14 -15.92 -18.84
N LEU A 39 -33.76 -16.97 -18.27
CA LEU A 39 -33.95 -18.26 -18.90
C LEU A 39 -35.29 -18.24 -19.63
N THR A 40 -35.26 -18.35 -20.96
CA THR A 40 -36.47 -18.30 -21.81
C THR A 40 -36.52 -19.51 -22.74
N GLY A 41 -37.71 -20.06 -22.97
CA GLY A 41 -37.94 -21.23 -23.80
C GLY A 41 -38.25 -22.49 -23.00
N GLY A 42 -38.90 -23.45 -23.65
CA GLY A 42 -39.39 -24.67 -23.01
C GLY A 42 -40.65 -24.44 -22.16
N ASN A 43 -41.22 -25.53 -21.65
CA ASN A 43 -42.43 -25.54 -20.80
C ASN A 43 -42.08 -25.79 -19.30
N GLY A 44 -40.81 -25.69 -18.93
CA GLY A 44 -40.35 -25.87 -17.55
C GLY A 44 -40.57 -24.63 -16.69
N THR A 45 -40.71 -24.82 -15.39
CA THR A 45 -40.83 -23.75 -14.38
C THR A 45 -39.78 -23.89 -13.31
N GLY A 46 -39.41 -22.75 -12.68
CA GLY A 46 -38.52 -22.76 -11.49
C GLY A 46 -37.02 -22.79 -11.77
N ALA A 47 -36.60 -22.70 -13.05
CA ALA A 47 -35.18 -22.55 -13.36
C ALA A 47 -34.71 -21.11 -13.09
N ALA A 48 -33.63 -20.96 -12.34
CA ALA A 48 -32.97 -19.68 -12.06
C ALA A 48 -31.46 -19.82 -12.32
N ALA A 49 -30.85 -18.73 -12.78
CA ALA A 49 -29.41 -18.63 -12.92
C ALA A 49 -28.95 -17.25 -12.44
N ALA A 50 -27.81 -17.22 -11.75
CA ALA A 50 -27.12 -15.99 -11.37
C ALA A 50 -25.82 -15.86 -12.18
N ALA A 51 -25.54 -14.67 -12.65
CA ALA A 51 -24.23 -14.36 -13.23
C ALA A 51 -23.29 -13.87 -12.12
N VAL A 52 -22.04 -14.27 -12.22
CA VAL A 52 -20.94 -13.68 -11.46
C VAL A 52 -20.05 -12.97 -12.47
N VAL A 53 -19.74 -11.73 -12.21
CA VAL A 53 -18.74 -10.98 -12.99
C VAL A 53 -17.40 -11.19 -12.30
N GLU A 54 -16.49 -11.84 -12.98
CA GLU A 54 -15.11 -11.97 -12.53
C GLU A 54 -14.30 -10.79 -13.08
N VAL A 55 -13.68 -10.03 -12.21
CA VAL A 55 -12.76 -8.96 -12.60
C VAL A 55 -11.47 -9.62 -13.08
N LEU A 56 -11.25 -9.58 -14.39
CA LEU A 56 -10.02 -10.11 -14.97
C LEU A 56 -8.85 -9.19 -14.63
N ALA A 57 -7.79 -9.79 -14.09
CA ALA A 57 -6.54 -9.08 -13.87
C ALA A 57 -6.03 -8.46 -15.18
N ASN A 58 -5.60 -7.21 -15.12
CA ASN A 58 -4.95 -6.56 -16.25
C ASN A 58 -3.67 -7.33 -16.61
N PRO A 59 -3.53 -7.87 -17.83
CA PRO A 59 -2.39 -8.74 -18.18
C PRO A 59 -1.04 -8.03 -18.08
N VAL A 60 -1.00 -6.71 -18.27
CA VAL A 60 0.22 -5.92 -18.09
C VAL A 60 0.58 -5.86 -16.60
N VAL A 61 -0.39 -5.57 -15.74
CA VAL A 61 -0.18 -5.52 -14.28
C VAL A 61 0.19 -6.90 -13.74
N ALA A 62 -0.43 -7.96 -14.24
CA ALA A 62 -0.12 -9.33 -13.84
C ALA A 62 1.32 -9.76 -14.20
N ALA A 63 1.93 -9.18 -15.24
CA ALA A 63 3.31 -9.45 -15.63
C ALA A 63 4.34 -8.58 -14.88
N LEU A 64 3.93 -7.50 -14.21
CA LEU A 64 4.85 -6.58 -13.52
C LEU A 64 5.67 -7.24 -12.39
N PRO A 65 5.13 -8.11 -11.52
CA PRO A 65 5.85 -8.62 -10.37
C PRO A 65 7.17 -9.29 -10.72
N GLU A 66 7.21 -10.09 -11.79
CA GLU A 66 8.44 -10.76 -12.25
C GLU A 66 9.53 -9.73 -12.63
N VAL A 67 9.15 -8.70 -13.38
CA VAL A 67 10.07 -7.65 -13.80
C VAL A 67 10.54 -6.80 -12.63
N LEU A 68 9.62 -6.42 -11.75
CA LEU A 68 9.92 -5.58 -10.58
C LEU A 68 10.84 -6.31 -9.59
N ASN A 69 10.63 -7.60 -9.37
CA ASN A 69 11.50 -8.42 -8.52
C ASN A 69 12.91 -8.54 -9.11
N ALA A 70 13.02 -8.77 -10.43
CA ALA A 70 14.31 -8.87 -11.09
C ALA A 70 15.11 -7.55 -11.05
N LEU A 71 14.43 -6.42 -11.03
CA LEU A 71 15.04 -5.08 -11.06
C LEU A 71 15.12 -4.42 -9.68
N LEU A 72 14.62 -5.05 -8.62
CA LEU A 72 14.41 -4.41 -7.30
C LEU A 72 13.73 -3.05 -7.47
N ALA A 73 12.66 -3.02 -8.27
CA ALA A 73 11.93 -1.81 -8.60
C ALA A 73 10.53 -1.81 -7.96
N PHE A 74 9.98 -0.62 -7.76
CA PHE A 74 8.65 -0.39 -7.20
C PHE A 74 7.76 0.33 -8.21
N SER A 75 6.49 -0.02 -8.29
CA SER A 75 5.52 0.56 -9.23
C SER A 75 4.28 1.06 -8.51
N VAL A 76 3.69 2.14 -9.04
CA VAL A 76 2.35 2.59 -8.70
C VAL A 76 1.45 2.28 -9.89
N VAL A 77 0.27 1.75 -9.65
CA VAL A 77 -0.68 1.32 -10.69
C VAL A 77 -2.03 1.98 -10.44
N ASP A 78 -2.56 2.65 -11.46
CA ASP A 78 -3.94 3.13 -11.42
C ASP A 78 -4.87 1.92 -11.55
N VAL A 79 -5.76 1.74 -10.56
CA VAL A 79 -6.85 0.75 -10.59
C VAL A 79 -8.12 1.39 -11.11
N ASP A 80 -9.20 0.61 -11.28
CA ASP A 80 -10.48 1.13 -11.76
C ASP A 80 -11.00 2.21 -10.79
N ASP A 81 -11.23 3.42 -11.29
CA ASP A 81 -11.69 4.57 -10.52
C ASP A 81 -13.19 4.88 -10.70
N SER A 82 -13.92 3.99 -11.36
CA SER A 82 -15.35 4.17 -11.63
C SER A 82 -16.22 4.14 -10.36
N SER A 83 -15.81 3.32 -9.38
CA SER A 83 -16.47 3.24 -8.07
C SER A 83 -15.48 2.73 -7.00
N ARG A 84 -15.90 2.80 -5.73
CA ARG A 84 -15.17 2.19 -4.60
C ARG A 84 -14.98 0.70 -4.81
N ASP A 85 -16.07 -0.01 -5.12
CA ASP A 85 -16.07 -1.47 -5.22
C ASP A 85 -15.22 -1.93 -6.41
N ALA A 86 -15.32 -1.24 -7.56
CA ALA A 86 -14.47 -1.51 -8.71
C ALA A 86 -12.97 -1.32 -8.42
N ALA A 87 -12.61 -0.31 -7.62
CA ALA A 87 -11.23 -0.09 -7.21
C ALA A 87 -10.72 -1.22 -6.29
N ILE A 88 -11.55 -1.69 -5.36
CA ILE A 88 -11.24 -2.79 -4.44
C ILE A 88 -11.10 -4.10 -5.23
N ASP A 89 -12.06 -4.42 -6.08
CA ASP A 89 -12.04 -5.62 -6.92
C ASP A 89 -10.80 -5.66 -7.82
N ALA A 90 -10.45 -4.52 -8.43
CA ALA A 90 -9.24 -4.43 -9.24
C ALA A 90 -7.96 -4.64 -8.41
N ARG A 91 -7.90 -4.08 -7.18
CA ARG A 91 -6.78 -4.30 -6.25
C ARG A 91 -6.64 -5.77 -5.86
N GLU A 92 -7.74 -6.48 -5.62
CA GLU A 92 -7.72 -7.90 -5.23
C GLU A 92 -7.12 -8.81 -6.30
N THR A 93 -7.08 -8.36 -7.55
CA THR A 93 -6.40 -9.11 -8.64
C THR A 93 -4.88 -8.98 -8.61
N ILE A 94 -4.31 -8.13 -7.74
CA ILE A 94 -2.88 -7.83 -7.69
C ILE A 94 -2.29 -8.41 -6.40
N GLY A 95 -1.28 -9.26 -6.54
CA GLY A 95 -0.55 -9.85 -5.41
C GLY A 95 0.96 -9.56 -5.53
N SER A 96 1.43 -8.40 -5.04
CA SER A 96 2.85 -8.07 -5.05
C SER A 96 3.15 -6.93 -4.08
N GLU A 97 4.15 -7.12 -3.24
CA GLU A 97 4.68 -6.08 -2.34
C GLU A 97 5.34 -4.91 -3.08
N ARG A 98 5.60 -5.06 -4.38
CA ARG A 98 6.25 -4.05 -5.24
C ARG A 98 5.27 -3.20 -6.03
N ILE A 99 3.98 -3.38 -5.83
CA ILE A 99 2.93 -2.63 -6.52
C ILE A 99 2.04 -1.94 -5.50
N MET A 100 1.85 -0.63 -5.67
CA MET A 100 0.92 0.19 -4.90
C MET A 100 -0.24 0.61 -5.79
N PRO A 101 -1.50 0.31 -5.41
CA PRO A 101 -2.67 0.71 -6.18
C PRO A 101 -3.10 2.13 -5.82
N ILE A 102 -3.59 2.89 -6.81
CA ILE A 102 -4.19 4.22 -6.64
C ILE A 102 -5.58 4.26 -7.27
N GLY A 103 -6.60 4.58 -6.47
CA GLY A 103 -8.02 4.48 -6.82
C GLY A 103 -8.64 5.76 -7.39
N VAL A 104 -7.83 6.71 -7.90
CA VAL A 104 -8.32 7.93 -8.56
C VAL A 104 -7.37 8.37 -9.66
N ALA A 105 -7.92 8.88 -10.76
CA ALA A 105 -7.15 9.52 -11.80
C ALA A 105 -7.01 11.03 -11.55
N ALA A 106 -6.06 11.67 -12.21
CA ALA A 106 -5.77 13.09 -12.09
C ALA A 106 -6.49 13.89 -13.17
N ARG A 107 -7.10 15.02 -12.82
CA ARG A 107 -7.55 16.03 -13.78
C ARG A 107 -6.46 17.08 -13.94
N VAL A 108 -6.12 17.39 -15.17
CA VAL A 108 -5.08 18.34 -15.54
C VAL A 108 -5.57 19.15 -16.74
N PHE A 109 -4.96 20.31 -16.99
CA PHE A 109 -5.16 20.99 -18.28
C PHE A 109 -4.38 20.26 -19.37
N ASP A 110 -4.95 20.16 -20.56
CA ASP A 110 -4.24 19.66 -21.74
C ASP A 110 -3.09 20.61 -22.13
N VAL A 111 -2.22 20.15 -23.02
CA VAL A 111 -1.06 20.93 -23.51
C VAL A 111 -1.47 22.33 -24.01
N ASP A 112 -2.66 22.44 -24.61
CA ASP A 112 -3.24 23.70 -25.06
C ASP A 112 -3.72 24.61 -23.91
N GLY A 113 -3.67 24.15 -22.65
CA GLY A 113 -3.99 24.92 -21.45
C GLY A 113 -5.47 25.29 -21.28
N ALA A 114 -6.36 24.88 -22.20
CA ALA A 114 -7.74 25.34 -22.24
C ALA A 114 -8.75 24.28 -21.73
N THR A 115 -8.48 23.00 -21.93
CA THR A 115 -9.46 21.94 -21.64
C THR A 115 -8.97 21.03 -20.52
N PRO A 116 -9.75 20.82 -19.43
CA PRO A 116 -9.45 19.81 -18.43
C PRO A 116 -9.57 18.39 -19.00
N ILE A 117 -8.53 17.58 -18.84
CA ILE A 117 -8.52 16.18 -19.26
C ILE A 117 -8.15 15.28 -18.08
N THR A 118 -8.58 14.03 -18.15
CA THR A 118 -8.22 13.01 -17.16
C THR A 118 -6.97 12.27 -17.63
N ARG A 119 -6.02 12.09 -16.71
CA ARG A 119 -4.75 11.39 -16.93
C ARG A 119 -4.47 10.45 -15.75
N PRO A 120 -3.66 9.39 -15.93
CA PRO A 120 -3.26 8.51 -14.83
C PRO A 120 -2.64 9.29 -13.67
N MET A 121 -2.96 8.86 -12.43
CA MET A 121 -2.40 9.44 -11.22
C MET A 121 -1.01 8.87 -10.90
N ALA A 122 -0.75 7.60 -11.22
CA ALA A 122 0.48 6.89 -10.87
C ALA A 122 1.77 7.66 -11.20
N PRO A 123 1.94 8.30 -12.37
CA PRO A 123 3.16 9.08 -12.64
C PRO A 123 3.38 10.26 -11.68
N ARG A 124 2.29 10.83 -11.15
CA ARG A 124 2.36 11.95 -10.18
C ARG A 124 2.74 11.47 -8.80
N ILE A 125 2.25 10.29 -8.42
CA ILE A 125 2.67 9.63 -7.17
C ILE A 125 4.15 9.25 -7.25
N LEU A 126 4.62 8.70 -8.37
CA LEU A 126 6.05 8.44 -8.58
C LEU A 126 6.89 9.72 -8.49
N GLY A 127 6.38 10.84 -9.01
CA GLY A 127 7.01 12.16 -8.85
C GLY A 127 7.04 12.62 -7.39
N LEU A 128 5.96 12.38 -6.63
CA LEU A 128 5.92 12.64 -5.19
C LEU A 128 6.96 11.79 -4.45
N ILE A 129 7.00 10.49 -4.71
CA ILE A 129 7.96 9.54 -4.12
C ILE A 129 9.40 10.03 -4.38
N THR A 130 9.72 10.35 -5.64
CA THR A 130 11.05 10.85 -6.02
C THR A 130 11.40 12.16 -5.29
N ARG A 131 10.42 13.04 -5.11
CA ARG A 131 10.62 14.28 -4.36
C ARG A 131 10.94 14.02 -2.88
N VAL A 132 10.21 13.11 -2.24
CA VAL A 132 10.44 12.72 -0.84
C VAL A 132 11.81 12.07 -0.69
N ASP A 133 12.16 11.13 -1.55
CA ASP A 133 13.48 10.50 -1.56
C ASP A 133 14.61 11.54 -1.71
N PHE A 134 14.45 12.48 -2.62
CA PHE A 134 15.44 13.57 -2.79
C PHE A 134 15.60 14.41 -1.52
N GLN A 135 14.50 14.74 -0.85
CA GLN A 135 14.50 15.49 0.41
C GLN A 135 15.16 14.72 1.56
N SER A 136 15.11 13.39 1.49
CA SER A 136 15.71 12.47 2.48
C SER A 136 17.14 12.05 2.10
N GLY A 137 17.83 12.84 1.28
CA GLY A 137 19.20 12.57 0.85
C GLY A 137 19.34 11.42 -0.15
N GLY A 138 18.31 11.12 -0.92
CA GLY A 138 18.26 10.05 -1.92
C GLY A 138 17.97 8.67 -1.34
N LYS A 139 17.48 8.60 -0.10
CA LYS A 139 17.13 7.36 0.58
C LYS A 139 15.61 7.14 0.62
N PRO A 140 15.11 5.93 0.35
CA PRO A 140 13.68 5.63 0.26
C PRO A 140 13.04 5.20 1.58
N PHE A 141 13.59 5.58 2.74
CA PHE A 141 13.06 5.19 4.05
C PHE A 141 11.93 6.10 4.55
N GLU A 142 11.83 7.33 4.01
CA GLU A 142 10.79 8.25 4.44
C GLU A 142 9.43 7.92 3.83
N PRO A 143 8.37 7.85 4.65
CA PRO A 143 7.00 7.71 4.16
C PRO A 143 6.58 8.93 3.33
N PHE A 144 5.87 8.67 2.25
CA PHE A 144 5.36 9.71 1.35
C PHE A 144 3.86 9.96 1.50
N ALA A 145 3.20 9.29 2.44
CA ALA A 145 1.80 9.56 2.80
C ALA A 145 1.63 10.95 3.44
N ASN A 146 0.43 11.50 3.35
CA ASN A 146 0.06 12.82 3.85
C ASN A 146 0.96 13.94 3.28
N ARG A 147 1.27 13.86 1.99
CA ARG A 147 2.06 14.85 1.26
C ARG A 147 1.26 15.44 0.11
N GLN A 148 1.46 16.72 -0.14
CA GLN A 148 0.79 17.40 -1.26
C GLN A 148 1.29 16.92 -2.61
N ILE A 149 0.35 16.76 -3.55
CA ILE A 149 0.59 16.52 -4.97
C ILE A 149 0.45 17.84 -5.71
N TYR A 150 1.34 18.08 -6.66
CA TYR A 150 1.33 19.26 -7.50
C TYR A 150 1.03 18.92 -8.95
N GLY A 151 0.61 19.94 -9.71
CA GLY A 151 0.37 19.84 -11.15
C GLY A 151 -0.93 19.12 -11.51
N ILE A 152 -1.90 19.11 -10.61
CA ILE A 152 -3.28 18.65 -10.86
C ILE A 152 -4.26 19.77 -10.51
N ILE A 153 -5.40 19.77 -11.18
CA ILE A 153 -6.52 20.71 -10.96
C ILE A 153 -7.72 20.03 -10.30
N GLY A 154 -7.65 18.70 -10.17
CA GLY A 154 -8.70 17.89 -9.58
C GLY A 154 -8.36 16.40 -9.64
N THR A 155 -9.29 15.63 -9.13
CA THR A 155 -9.34 14.17 -9.26
C THR A 155 -10.49 13.77 -10.19
N SER A 156 -10.45 12.58 -10.78
CA SER A 156 -11.52 12.04 -11.64
C SER A 156 -12.88 12.04 -10.95
N ARG A 157 -12.86 11.70 -9.65
CA ARG A 157 -14.01 11.78 -8.74
C ARG A 157 -13.58 12.30 -7.38
N ASN A 158 -14.49 12.90 -6.65
CA ASN A 158 -14.24 13.34 -5.28
C ASN A 158 -14.43 12.15 -4.33
N ILE A 159 -13.41 11.83 -3.55
CA ILE A 159 -13.46 10.81 -2.50
C ILE A 159 -13.67 11.54 -1.18
N GLU A 160 -14.75 11.20 -0.49
CA GLU A 160 -15.00 11.69 0.87
C GLU A 160 -13.99 11.07 1.83
N PHE A 161 -13.38 11.93 2.66
CA PHE A 161 -12.40 11.50 3.65
C PHE A 161 -12.62 12.24 4.98
N ASP A 162 -12.70 11.52 6.07
CA ASP A 162 -12.75 12.05 7.44
C ASP A 162 -11.76 11.29 8.33
N LEU A 163 -11.03 12.01 9.17
CA LEU A 163 -10.08 11.43 10.13
C LEU A 163 -10.74 10.68 11.29
N ARG A 164 -12.03 10.91 11.54
CA ARG A 164 -12.78 10.38 12.69
C ARG A 164 -13.79 9.30 12.29
N ASP A 165 -14.26 9.32 11.05
CA ASP A 165 -15.28 8.39 10.55
C ASP A 165 -14.65 7.36 9.61
N GLY A 166 -14.55 6.12 10.11
CA GLY A 166 -14.05 4.99 9.31
C GLY A 166 -15.04 4.45 8.29
N SER A 167 -16.28 4.96 8.25
CA SER A 167 -17.32 4.50 7.31
C SER A 167 -17.33 5.25 5.99
N VAL A 168 -16.61 6.37 5.89
CA VAL A 168 -16.50 7.14 4.64
C VAL A 168 -15.67 6.39 3.59
N GLU A 169 -15.95 6.66 2.33
CA GLU A 169 -15.37 5.97 1.19
C GLU A 169 -13.83 5.91 1.23
N GLY A 170 -13.18 7.03 1.52
CA GLY A 170 -11.73 7.10 1.58
C GLY A 170 -11.11 6.18 2.62
N GLN A 171 -11.73 6.06 3.80
CA GLN A 171 -11.28 5.13 4.84
C GLN A 171 -11.49 3.66 4.44
N GLN A 172 -12.56 3.35 3.72
CA GLN A 172 -12.83 2.01 3.22
C GLN A 172 -11.83 1.60 2.13
N LEU A 173 -11.49 2.50 1.21
CA LEU A 173 -10.46 2.28 0.20
C LEU A 173 -9.09 2.04 0.84
N LEU A 174 -8.70 2.84 1.83
CA LEU A 174 -7.45 2.65 2.56
C LEU A 174 -7.44 1.34 3.37
N ALA A 175 -8.57 0.92 3.93
CA ALA A 175 -8.69 -0.36 4.61
C ALA A 175 -8.56 -1.56 3.64
N ALA A 176 -8.90 -1.36 2.36
CA ALA A 176 -8.69 -2.31 1.28
C ALA A 176 -7.34 -2.10 0.55
N GLU A 177 -6.41 -1.35 1.16
CA GLU A 177 -5.06 -1.10 0.64
C GLU A 177 -5.02 -0.33 -0.69
N VAL A 178 -6.10 0.38 -1.02
CA VAL A 178 -6.15 1.27 -2.19
C VAL A 178 -5.79 2.68 -1.75
N SER A 179 -4.72 3.23 -2.29
CA SER A 179 -4.30 4.60 -2.03
C SER A 179 -5.24 5.60 -2.70
N ILE A 180 -5.36 6.79 -2.11
CA ILE A 180 -6.26 7.84 -2.56
C ILE A 180 -5.58 9.19 -2.63
N VAL A 181 -6.19 10.11 -3.37
CA VAL A 181 -5.86 11.53 -3.34
C VAL A 181 -7.12 12.29 -2.98
N VAL A 182 -7.04 13.10 -1.94
CA VAL A 182 -8.16 13.89 -1.44
C VAL A 182 -7.86 15.37 -1.57
N GLN A 183 -8.92 16.16 -1.73
CA GLN A 183 -8.83 17.61 -1.73
C GLN A 183 -8.79 18.11 -0.28
N GLY A 184 -7.83 18.99 0.03
CA GLY A 184 -7.82 19.72 1.30
C GLY A 184 -8.90 20.79 1.32
N GLU A 185 -9.44 21.07 2.50
CA GLU A 185 -10.48 22.08 2.73
C GLU A 185 -9.85 23.30 3.41
N THR A 186 -10.02 24.48 2.81
CA THR A 186 -9.47 25.72 3.36
C THR A 186 -10.34 26.20 4.52
N ASP A 187 -9.71 26.70 5.58
CA ASP A 187 -10.37 27.25 6.77
C ASP A 187 -11.28 26.26 7.54
N VAL A 188 -11.05 24.95 7.39
CA VAL A 188 -11.79 23.91 8.11
C VAL A 188 -10.91 23.24 9.17
N ASP A 189 -11.26 23.45 10.45
CA ASP A 189 -10.59 22.77 11.54
C ASP A 189 -10.79 21.25 11.47
N GLY A 190 -9.69 20.50 11.37
CA GLY A 190 -9.70 19.05 11.25
C GLY A 190 -9.67 18.51 9.83
N ALA A 191 -9.63 19.37 8.81
CA ALA A 191 -9.31 18.96 7.44
C ALA A 191 -7.93 18.30 7.36
N ILE A 192 -7.74 17.40 6.39
CA ILE A 192 -6.45 16.71 6.20
C ILE A 192 -5.34 17.68 5.74
N ALA A 193 -5.70 18.77 5.08
CA ALA A 193 -4.81 19.83 4.67
C ALA A 193 -5.59 21.13 4.40
N ASP A 194 -4.91 22.27 4.51
CA ASP A 194 -5.43 23.59 4.15
C ASP A 194 -5.32 23.80 2.63
N GLY A 195 -6.34 23.30 1.90
CA GLY A 195 -6.41 23.35 0.45
C GLY A 195 -5.45 22.42 -0.28
N GLY A 196 -5.50 22.45 -1.61
CA GLY A 196 -4.67 21.60 -2.49
C GLY A 196 -5.12 20.14 -2.52
N TYR A 197 -4.24 19.28 -2.99
CA TYR A 197 -4.49 17.83 -3.10
C TYR A 197 -3.43 17.07 -2.33
N VAL A 198 -3.88 16.13 -1.49
CA VAL A 198 -3.01 15.36 -0.59
C VAL A 198 -3.12 13.88 -0.95
N PHE A 199 -1.96 13.24 -1.08
CA PHE A 199 -1.87 11.80 -1.22
C PHE A 199 -1.99 11.12 0.15
N ILE A 200 -2.86 10.13 0.25
CA ILE A 200 -3.03 9.28 1.43
C ILE A 200 -2.94 7.83 0.98
N GLY A 201 -1.97 7.12 1.53
CA GLY A 201 -1.72 5.72 1.24
C GLY A 201 -0.33 5.32 1.69
N THR A 202 -0.19 4.10 2.15
CA THR A 202 1.08 3.53 2.63
C THR A 202 1.28 2.13 2.09
N ASP A 203 0.19 1.47 1.72
CA ASP A 203 0.13 0.04 1.52
C ASP A 203 0.34 -0.33 0.05
N ASN A 204 0.99 -1.45 -0.13
CA ASN A 204 1.15 -2.13 -1.40
C ASN A 204 0.19 -3.34 -1.47
N CYS A 205 0.31 -4.14 -2.52
CA CYS A 205 -0.51 -5.33 -2.74
C CYS A 205 0.14 -6.61 -2.22
N ALA A 206 0.86 -6.57 -1.09
CA ALA A 206 1.41 -7.78 -0.47
C ALA A 206 0.32 -8.79 -0.12
N THR A 207 0.63 -10.10 -0.27
CA THR A 207 -0.32 -11.20 -0.03
C THR A 207 -0.06 -11.93 1.27
N ASP A 208 1.10 -11.74 1.89
CA ASP A 208 1.57 -12.45 3.08
C ASP A 208 1.29 -11.72 4.40
N GLY A 209 0.36 -10.78 4.36
CA GLY A 209 -0.02 -10.00 5.53
C GLY A 209 0.93 -8.84 5.82
N ASP A 210 1.19 -8.57 7.08
CA ASP A 210 1.68 -7.26 7.53
C ASP A 210 3.19 -6.98 7.34
N LEU A 211 4.02 -7.99 7.05
CA LEU A 211 5.48 -7.84 7.08
C LEU A 211 6.00 -6.86 6.03
N TRP A 212 5.53 -6.96 4.77
CA TRP A 212 6.01 -6.15 3.65
C TRP A 212 4.92 -5.26 3.05
N GLN A 213 3.89 -4.96 3.83
CA GLN A 213 2.72 -4.23 3.36
C GLN A 213 2.99 -2.75 3.10
N GLN A 214 4.00 -2.16 3.75
CA GLN A 214 4.27 -0.73 3.61
C GLN A 214 5.30 -0.46 2.51
N ALA A 215 4.92 0.34 1.52
CA ALA A 215 5.70 0.58 0.32
C ALA A 215 7.11 1.12 0.58
N HIS A 216 7.30 2.01 1.58
CA HIS A 216 8.62 2.56 1.91
C HIS A 216 9.54 1.51 2.55
N GLN A 217 8.99 0.53 3.30
CA GLN A 217 9.77 -0.55 3.90
C GLN A 217 10.36 -1.47 2.82
N VAL A 218 9.56 -1.89 1.85
CA VAL A 218 10.05 -2.69 0.70
C VAL A 218 11.18 -1.96 -0.03
N ARG A 219 11.01 -0.67 -0.28
CA ARG A 219 12.00 0.16 -0.98
C ARG A 219 13.25 0.40 -0.14
N GLY A 220 13.09 0.55 1.18
CA GLY A 220 14.20 0.66 2.13
C GLY A 220 15.03 -0.62 2.20
N ALA A 221 14.36 -1.77 2.30
CA ALA A 221 15.02 -3.08 2.27
C ALA A 221 15.78 -3.31 0.97
N ASP A 222 15.21 -2.93 -0.19
CA ASP A 222 15.89 -3.01 -1.48
C ASP A 222 17.17 -2.17 -1.53
N LEU A 223 17.16 -0.96 -0.94
CA LEU A 223 18.37 -0.14 -0.87
C LEU A 223 19.46 -0.83 -0.04
N ILE A 224 19.10 -1.36 1.13
CA ILE A 224 20.04 -2.09 2.00
C ILE A 224 20.60 -3.30 1.24
N ASP A 225 19.76 -4.06 0.54
CA ASP A 225 20.21 -5.22 -0.23
C ASP A 225 21.21 -4.82 -1.33
N VAL A 226 20.93 -3.76 -2.08
CA VAL A 226 21.88 -3.22 -3.07
C VAL A 226 23.20 -2.77 -2.45
N GLU A 227 23.17 -2.13 -1.28
CA GLU A 227 24.37 -1.73 -0.55
C GLU A 227 25.16 -2.96 -0.07
N HIS A 228 24.48 -3.97 0.47
CA HIS A 228 25.09 -5.22 0.89
C HIS A 228 25.68 -6.01 -0.29
N MET A 229 25.04 -6.02 -1.45
CA MET A 229 25.63 -6.59 -2.68
C MET A 229 26.94 -5.86 -3.07
N ARG A 230 26.96 -4.53 -2.98
CA ARG A 230 28.17 -3.73 -3.25
C ARG A 230 29.31 -4.05 -2.28
N LEU A 231 29.01 -4.19 -0.99
CA LEU A 231 29.98 -4.56 0.05
C LEU A 231 30.48 -6.00 -0.17
N THR A 232 29.58 -6.95 -0.41
CA THR A 232 29.91 -8.36 -0.65
C THR A 232 30.81 -8.53 -1.87
N ARG A 233 30.59 -7.75 -2.94
CA ARG A 233 31.42 -7.77 -4.15
C ARG A 233 32.93 -7.58 -3.86
N LEU A 234 33.29 -6.86 -2.80
CA LEU A 234 34.67 -6.61 -2.41
C LEU A 234 35.38 -7.88 -1.86
N PHE A 235 34.60 -8.88 -1.46
CA PHE A 235 35.09 -10.13 -0.87
C PHE A 235 35.03 -11.30 -1.85
N LEU A 236 34.25 -11.21 -2.92
CA LEU A 236 34.18 -12.25 -3.94
C LEU A 236 35.57 -12.51 -4.56
N GLY A 237 35.91 -13.77 -4.68
CA GLY A 237 37.22 -14.21 -5.20
C GLY A 237 38.35 -14.23 -4.16
N ARG A 238 38.13 -13.78 -2.93
CA ARG A 238 39.10 -13.92 -1.83
C ARG A 238 39.02 -15.31 -1.21
N LYS A 239 40.12 -15.73 -0.56
CA LYS A 239 40.12 -16.98 0.22
C LYS A 239 39.18 -16.85 1.43
N ILE A 240 38.40 -17.89 1.69
CA ILE A 240 37.67 -18.01 2.95
C ILE A 240 38.63 -18.27 4.05
N SER A 241 38.82 -17.30 4.92
CA SER A 241 39.54 -17.39 6.19
C SER A 241 38.71 -16.74 7.30
N ALA A 242 38.97 -17.07 8.54
CA ALA A 242 38.25 -16.45 9.67
C ALA A 242 38.29 -14.92 9.61
N SER A 243 39.45 -14.33 9.31
CA SER A 243 39.61 -12.88 9.20
C SER A 243 38.84 -12.26 8.02
N ASN A 244 38.80 -12.92 6.88
CA ASN A 244 38.04 -12.42 5.71
C ASN A 244 36.53 -12.55 5.93
N ALA A 245 36.08 -13.66 6.54
CA ALA A 245 34.67 -13.85 6.88
C ALA A 245 34.19 -12.81 7.90
N GLU A 246 35.00 -12.60 8.97
CA GLU A 246 34.73 -11.58 9.97
C GLU A 246 34.68 -10.17 9.37
N ALA A 247 35.65 -9.83 8.51
CA ALA A 247 35.68 -8.52 7.85
C ALA A 247 34.46 -8.29 6.96
N TRP A 248 34.02 -9.32 6.22
CA TRP A 248 32.80 -9.26 5.42
C TRP A 248 31.58 -9.03 6.28
N ILE A 249 31.34 -9.86 7.29
CA ILE A 249 30.19 -9.75 8.20
C ILE A 249 30.18 -8.41 8.92
N ASN A 250 31.34 -7.95 9.40
CA ASN A 250 31.45 -6.64 10.04
C ASN A 250 31.15 -5.49 9.09
N SER A 251 31.50 -5.59 7.79
CA SER A 251 31.15 -4.56 6.81
C SER A 251 29.64 -4.41 6.64
N LEU A 252 28.89 -5.53 6.58
CA LEU A 252 27.42 -5.53 6.54
C LEU A 252 26.83 -4.96 7.83
N LYS A 253 27.34 -5.40 8.98
CA LYS A 253 26.92 -4.92 10.30
C LYS A 253 27.15 -3.42 10.49
N PHE A 254 28.25 -2.87 10.00
CA PHE A 254 28.52 -1.43 10.10
C PHE A 254 27.56 -0.63 9.22
N ASN A 255 27.22 -1.10 8.03
CA ASN A 255 26.20 -0.48 7.21
C ASN A 255 24.84 -0.43 7.93
N LEU A 256 24.39 -1.56 8.51
CA LEU A 256 23.13 -1.59 9.29
C LEU A 256 23.18 -0.69 10.54
N ARG A 257 24.34 -0.61 11.21
CA ARG A 257 24.53 0.33 12.32
C ARG A 257 24.35 1.78 11.89
N ASP A 258 24.88 2.13 10.73
CA ASP A 258 24.80 3.49 10.21
C ASP A 258 23.35 3.85 9.80
N HIS A 259 22.59 2.92 9.21
CA HIS A 259 21.14 3.07 8.99
C HIS A 259 20.35 3.20 10.29
N LYS A 260 20.70 2.42 11.33
CA LYS A 260 20.07 2.58 12.64
C LYS A 260 20.38 3.94 13.27
N ALA A 261 21.61 4.42 13.15
CA ALA A 261 22.00 5.74 13.66
C ALA A 261 21.31 6.89 12.92
N ALA A 262 21.01 6.69 11.61
CA ALA A 262 20.23 7.62 10.80
C ALA A 262 18.71 7.54 11.05
N THR A 263 18.24 6.59 11.88
CA THR A 263 16.83 6.28 12.13
C THR A 263 16.07 5.70 10.90
N ASP A 264 16.80 5.23 9.90
CA ASP A 264 16.24 4.57 8.72
C ASP A 264 15.61 3.22 9.13
N ILE A 265 16.20 2.53 10.12
CA ILE A 265 15.69 1.26 10.68
C ILE A 265 15.62 1.35 12.22
N LEU A 266 14.69 0.63 12.82
CA LEU A 266 14.52 0.52 14.28
C LEU A 266 15.59 -0.34 14.91
N GLY A 267 15.98 -1.41 14.23
CA GLY A 267 16.95 -2.37 14.73
C GLY A 267 17.43 -3.34 13.67
N TYR A 268 18.50 -4.02 14.01
CA TYR A 268 19.04 -5.10 13.20
C TYR A 268 19.64 -6.20 14.07
N LYS A 269 19.67 -7.42 13.53
CA LYS A 269 20.37 -8.58 14.11
C LYS A 269 21.27 -9.17 13.02
N THR A 270 22.47 -9.56 13.41
CA THR A 270 23.41 -10.27 12.52
C THR A 270 23.84 -11.54 13.22
N GLU A 271 23.63 -12.68 12.60
CA GLU A 271 23.92 -13.99 13.17
C GLU A 271 24.65 -14.86 12.15
N PHE A 272 25.75 -15.47 12.57
CA PHE A 272 26.44 -16.50 11.80
C PHE A 272 26.09 -17.86 12.42
N LYS A 273 25.35 -18.68 11.67
CA LYS A 273 24.89 -19.99 12.13
C LYS A 273 25.78 -21.10 11.59
N PRO A 274 26.45 -21.89 12.47
CA PRO A 274 27.33 -22.98 12.04
C PRO A 274 26.62 -24.07 11.23
N ASP A 275 25.35 -24.33 11.52
CA ASP A 275 24.51 -25.32 10.82
C ASP A 275 24.22 -24.93 9.37
N GLU A 276 24.10 -23.65 9.08
CA GLU A 276 23.97 -23.13 7.71
C GLU A 276 25.32 -23.02 6.98
N ASN A 277 26.44 -23.09 7.69
CA ASN A 277 27.80 -22.96 7.21
C ASN A 277 28.62 -24.23 7.46
N SER A 278 28.10 -25.37 7.00
CA SER A 278 28.77 -26.66 7.14
C SER A 278 30.15 -26.68 6.47
N ALA A 279 31.00 -27.64 6.86
CA ALA A 279 32.31 -27.84 6.23
C ALA A 279 32.24 -28.07 4.71
N GLU A 280 31.11 -28.60 4.23
CA GLU A 280 30.86 -28.83 2.80
C GLU A 280 30.55 -27.53 2.10
N GLU A 281 29.71 -26.66 2.68
CA GLU A 281 29.40 -25.32 2.16
C GLU A 281 30.65 -24.45 2.06
N VAL A 282 31.44 -24.40 3.16
CA VAL A 282 32.69 -23.65 3.19
C VAL A 282 33.70 -24.19 2.18
N ARG A 283 33.78 -25.53 2.01
CA ARG A 283 34.66 -26.16 1.02
C ARG A 283 34.23 -25.84 -0.43
N ALA A 284 32.90 -25.69 -0.63
CA ALA A 284 32.32 -25.26 -1.90
C ALA A 284 32.44 -23.73 -2.15
N GLY A 285 33.03 -22.98 -1.20
CA GLY A 285 33.22 -21.54 -1.34
C GLY A 285 32.00 -20.70 -0.96
N ARG A 286 31.03 -21.26 -0.20
CA ARG A 286 29.81 -20.60 0.20
C ARG A 286 29.83 -20.25 1.68
N LEU A 287 29.44 -19.02 2.00
CA LEU A 287 29.20 -18.54 3.36
C LEU A 287 27.83 -17.85 3.41
N THR A 288 27.07 -18.17 4.44
CA THR A 288 25.76 -17.59 4.76
C THR A 288 25.84 -16.79 6.05
N VAL A 289 25.25 -15.61 6.05
CA VAL A 289 25.00 -14.81 7.26
C VAL A 289 23.51 -14.47 7.30
N ASP A 290 22.92 -14.62 8.47
CA ASP A 290 21.52 -14.25 8.72
C ASP A 290 21.46 -12.79 9.17
N LEU A 291 20.68 -11.99 8.48
CA LEU A 291 20.48 -10.56 8.72
C LEU A 291 19.00 -10.30 8.98
N GLY A 292 18.65 -9.95 10.20
CA GLY A 292 17.31 -9.43 10.55
C GLY A 292 17.35 -7.91 10.56
N ILE A 293 16.37 -7.30 9.91
CA ILE A 293 16.21 -5.84 9.80
C ILE A 293 14.76 -5.50 10.10
N GLU A 294 14.54 -4.43 10.83
CA GLU A 294 13.20 -3.89 11.10
C GLU A 294 13.18 -2.42 10.75
N GLU A 295 12.44 -2.04 9.73
CA GLU A 295 12.22 -0.66 9.31
C GLU A 295 11.19 0.03 10.21
N ALA A 296 11.22 1.35 10.23
CA ALA A 296 10.26 2.12 11.00
C ALA A 296 8.88 2.13 10.30
N PRO A 297 7.82 1.64 10.98
CA PRO A 297 6.48 1.65 10.39
C PRO A 297 5.90 3.07 10.30
N VAL A 298 4.99 3.29 9.36
CA VAL A 298 4.25 4.55 9.23
C VAL A 298 3.22 4.69 10.36
N PHE A 299 3.08 5.90 10.85
CA PHE A 299 2.02 6.26 11.78
C PHE A 299 0.67 6.36 11.06
N ARG A 300 -0.08 5.25 11.02
CA ARG A 300 -1.34 5.12 10.26
C ARG A 300 -2.57 5.52 11.05
N VAL A 301 -2.63 5.13 12.32
CA VAL A 301 -3.81 5.34 13.17
C VAL A 301 -3.42 5.87 14.54
N ALA A 302 -3.94 7.05 14.88
CA ALA A 302 -3.76 7.66 16.20
C ALA A 302 -5.03 7.49 17.05
N LYS A 303 -5.04 6.55 17.97
CA LYS A 303 -6.16 6.39 18.91
C LYS A 303 -5.91 7.24 20.15
N ARG A 304 -6.80 8.20 20.40
CA ARG A 304 -6.75 9.08 21.57
C ARG A 304 -7.91 8.76 22.51
N LYS A 305 -7.58 8.41 23.76
CA LYS A 305 -8.58 8.23 24.82
C LYS A 305 -8.58 9.48 25.72
N VAL A 306 -9.62 10.26 25.67
CA VAL A 306 -9.80 11.42 26.53
C VAL A 306 -10.62 11.01 27.76
N ARG A 307 -10.07 11.24 28.94
CA ARG A 307 -10.73 11.00 30.23
C ARG A 307 -10.70 12.27 31.07
N ARG A 308 -11.72 12.45 31.90
CA ARG A 308 -11.68 13.53 32.87
C ARG A 308 -10.65 13.23 33.97
N TYR A 309 -9.74 14.16 34.21
CA TYR A 309 -8.76 14.09 35.29
C TYR A 309 -9.41 14.59 36.59
N ARG A 310 -10.09 13.68 37.29
CA ARG A 310 -10.86 14.00 38.52
C ARG A 310 -10.00 14.49 39.66
N GLN A 311 -8.74 14.04 39.75
CA GLN A 311 -7.80 14.45 40.77
C GLN A 311 -7.58 15.96 40.79
N ALA A 312 -7.56 16.61 39.63
CA ALA A 312 -7.38 18.06 39.51
C ALA A 312 -8.48 18.85 40.26
N VAL A 313 -9.70 18.32 40.40
CA VAL A 313 -10.77 18.94 41.17
C VAL A 313 -10.51 18.78 42.69
N ASN A 314 -10.00 17.61 43.10
CA ASN A 314 -9.65 17.40 44.50
C ASN A 314 -8.47 18.28 44.91
N ASP A 315 -7.47 18.42 44.04
CA ASP A 315 -6.33 19.30 44.25
C ASP A 315 -6.75 20.77 44.37
N LEU A 316 -7.69 21.20 43.51
CA LEU A 316 -8.28 22.54 43.58
C LEU A 316 -9.01 22.77 44.92
N VAL A 317 -9.81 21.80 45.38
CA VAL A 317 -10.51 21.89 46.68
C VAL A 317 -9.51 21.99 47.83
N ALA A 318 -8.44 21.22 47.78
CA ALA A 318 -7.38 21.27 48.78
C ALA A 318 -6.64 22.63 48.78
N ASP A 319 -6.34 23.19 47.58
CA ASP A 319 -5.72 24.51 47.45
C ASP A 319 -6.65 25.64 47.97
N ILE A 320 -7.93 25.59 47.66
CA ILE A 320 -8.92 26.53 48.17
C ILE A 320 -8.98 26.47 49.73
N ALA A 321 -9.05 25.27 50.29
CA ALA A 321 -9.07 25.08 51.73
C ALA A 321 -7.79 25.61 52.38
N ALA A 322 -6.65 25.36 51.84
CA ALA A 322 -5.36 25.87 52.30
C ALA A 322 -5.31 27.40 52.30
N ARG A 323 -5.77 28.05 51.23
CA ARG A 323 -5.80 29.52 51.12
C ARG A 323 -6.76 30.17 52.11
N ILE A 324 -7.96 29.61 52.26
CA ILE A 324 -8.97 30.13 53.18
C ILE A 324 -8.48 29.97 54.62
N ASN A 325 -7.97 28.80 54.98
CA ASN A 325 -7.49 28.55 56.34
C ASN A 325 -6.22 29.34 56.68
N ALA A 326 -5.34 29.61 55.71
CA ALA A 326 -4.20 30.48 55.92
C ALA A 326 -4.61 31.95 56.14
N SER A 327 -5.70 32.42 55.55
CA SER A 327 -6.22 33.78 55.74
C SER A 327 -7.01 33.97 57.04
N SER A 328 -7.38 32.88 57.72
CA SER A 328 -8.09 32.95 59.01
C SER A 328 -7.17 33.01 60.24
N ILE A 329 -5.87 33.10 60.06
CA ILE A 329 -4.84 33.17 61.13
C ILE A 329 -4.28 34.60 61.28
N LEU A 330 -4.85 35.58 60.60
CA LEU A 330 -4.61 37.01 60.76
C LEU A 330 -5.79 37.65 61.45
#